data_3717da8b6ba9bebfcd84964b69c0f57a
#
_entry.id   3717da8b6ba9bebfcd84964b69c0f57a
#
_cell.length_a   1.000
_cell.length_b   1.000
_cell.length_c   1.000
_cell.angle_alpha   90.00
_cell.angle_beta   90.00
_cell.angle_gamma   90.00
#
_symmetry.space_group_name_H-M   'P 1'
#
loop_
_entity.id
_entity.type
_entity.pdbx_description
1 polymer ?
#
loop_
_entity_poly.entity_id
_entity_poly.type
_entity_poly.pdbx_seq_one_letter_code
_entity_poly.pdbx_strand_id
1 'polypeptide(L)'
;MKKLFAAVLMCSALGAQAEDPAKYQSSCFACHSMGAAGAPKTHDTAAWEPRLAKGMPALLTSVKQGFNAMPPTGLCADCTDEEYTALIEFMAKPAPAQ
;
A
#
# COMPACT_ATOMS: atom_id res chain seq x y z
N MET A 1 -25.24 -25.50 -45.65
CA MET A 1 -24.13 -24.55 -45.37
C MET A 1 -24.20 -24.15 -43.93
N LYS A 2 -23.30 -24.64 -43.13
CA LYS A 2 -23.22 -24.30 -41.71
C LYS A 2 -22.34 -23.08 -41.57
N LYS A 3 -22.91 -21.95 -41.21
CA LYS A 3 -22.14 -20.75 -40.86
C LYS A 3 -21.60 -20.92 -39.44
N LEU A 4 -20.33 -21.17 -39.32
CA LEU A 4 -19.64 -21.15 -38.05
C LEU A 4 -19.47 -19.70 -37.63
N PHE A 5 -20.27 -19.26 -36.66
CA PHE A 5 -19.99 -18.03 -35.95
C PHE A 5 -18.88 -18.31 -34.94
N ALA A 6 -17.68 -17.92 -35.30
CA ALA A 6 -16.59 -17.83 -34.31
C ALA A 6 -16.91 -16.68 -33.35
N ALA A 7 -17.41 -16.99 -32.18
CA ALA A 7 -17.49 -16.02 -31.10
C ALA A 7 -16.06 -15.69 -30.68
N VAL A 8 -15.59 -14.55 -31.15
CA VAL A 8 -14.35 -13.97 -30.62
C VAL A 8 -14.64 -13.49 -29.20
N LEU A 9 -14.28 -14.32 -28.24
CA LEU A 9 -14.28 -13.92 -26.83
C LEU A 9 -13.17 -12.89 -26.67
N MET A 10 -13.49 -11.62 -26.80
CA MET A 10 -12.60 -10.54 -26.38
C MET A 10 -12.50 -10.60 -24.86
N CYS A 11 -11.49 -11.30 -24.37
CA CYS A 11 -11.06 -11.17 -23.00
C CYS A 11 -10.46 -9.77 -22.86
N SER A 12 -11.29 -8.80 -22.48
CA SER A 12 -10.78 -7.51 -22.01
C SER A 12 -10.04 -7.79 -20.74
N ALA A 13 -8.73 -7.94 -20.83
CA ALA A 13 -7.89 -7.84 -19.65
C ALA A 13 -8.01 -6.40 -19.18
N LEU A 14 -8.96 -6.14 -18.28
CA LEU A 14 -8.95 -4.96 -17.46
C LEU A 14 -7.67 -5.04 -16.65
N GLY A 15 -6.67 -4.25 -17.05
CA GLY A 15 -5.47 -4.10 -16.26
C GLY A 15 -5.87 -3.79 -14.85
N ALA A 16 -5.51 -4.67 -13.91
CA ALA A 16 -5.75 -4.43 -12.51
C ALA A 16 -4.99 -3.16 -12.12
N GLN A 17 -5.69 -2.03 -12.06
CA GLN A 17 -5.16 -0.85 -11.41
C GLN A 17 -5.04 -1.21 -9.95
N ALA A 18 -3.82 -1.08 -9.39
CA ALA A 18 -3.61 -1.26 -7.98
C ALA A 18 -4.42 -0.19 -7.25
N GLU A 19 -5.57 -0.56 -6.72
CA GLU A 19 -6.35 0.29 -5.84
C GLU A 19 -5.62 0.48 -4.51
N ASP A 20 -5.77 1.66 -3.92
CA ASP A 20 -5.27 1.91 -2.58
C ASP A 20 -5.92 0.90 -1.62
N PRO A 21 -5.16 0.33 -0.68
CA PRO A 21 -5.76 -0.49 0.37
C PRO A 21 -6.87 0.26 1.09
N ALA A 22 -7.93 -0.44 1.46
CA ALA A 22 -9.18 0.16 1.95
C ALA A 22 -9.00 1.16 3.09
N LYS A 23 -8.01 0.95 3.96
CA LYS A 23 -7.79 1.81 5.13
C LYS A 23 -6.68 2.85 4.95
N TYR A 24 -6.09 2.93 3.75
CA TYR A 24 -5.00 3.87 3.47
C TYR A 24 -5.45 5.32 3.58
N GLN A 25 -6.52 5.70 2.89
CA GLN A 25 -7.00 7.07 2.83
C GLN A 25 -7.44 7.60 4.20
N SER A 26 -7.99 6.73 5.03
CA SER A 26 -8.50 7.12 6.36
C SER A 26 -7.43 7.12 7.46
N SER A 27 -6.22 6.64 7.18
CA SER A 27 -5.17 6.50 8.19
C SER A 27 -3.80 6.99 7.69
N CYS A 28 -3.09 6.17 6.97
CA CYS A 28 -1.69 6.40 6.57
C CYS A 28 -1.51 7.66 5.72
N PHE A 29 -2.49 7.95 4.88
CA PHE A 29 -2.48 9.09 3.95
C PHE A 29 -2.18 10.42 4.64
N ALA A 30 -2.71 10.63 5.85
CA ALA A 30 -2.58 11.90 6.56
C ALA A 30 -1.13 12.37 6.70
N CYS A 31 -0.19 11.45 6.90
CA CYS A 31 1.23 11.77 7.08
C CYS A 31 2.10 11.29 5.91
N HIS A 32 1.83 10.08 5.40
CA HIS A 32 2.68 9.47 4.39
C HIS A 32 2.44 9.98 2.97
N SER A 33 1.36 10.68 2.70
CA SER A 33 1.13 11.30 1.38
C SER A 33 2.10 12.44 1.10
N MET A 34 2.43 13.23 2.11
CA MET A 34 3.24 14.45 1.97
C MET A 34 4.58 14.37 2.71
N GLY A 35 4.83 13.33 3.48
CA GLY A 35 6.03 13.20 4.30
C GLY A 35 6.01 14.08 5.55
N ALA A 36 4.85 14.30 6.15
CA ALA A 36 4.70 15.08 7.35
C ALA A 36 5.58 14.53 8.49
N ALA A 37 6.23 15.42 9.23
CA ALA A 37 7.06 15.09 10.41
C ALA A 37 8.13 14.01 10.14
N GLY A 38 8.67 13.95 8.91
CA GLY A 38 9.70 12.99 8.52
C GLY A 38 9.18 11.62 8.12
N ALA A 39 7.88 11.44 7.97
CA ALA A 39 7.31 10.20 7.47
C ALA A 39 7.81 9.89 6.05
N PRO A 40 8.20 8.64 5.73
CA PRO A 40 8.55 8.29 4.38
C PRO A 40 7.31 8.42 3.48
N LYS A 41 7.46 9.15 2.38
CA LYS A 41 6.33 9.35 1.45
C LYS A 41 5.93 8.03 0.80
N THR A 42 4.63 7.87 0.62
CA THR A 42 4.09 6.76 -0.17
C THR A 42 4.72 6.73 -1.55
N HIS A 43 5.20 5.56 -1.97
CA HIS A 43 5.88 5.28 -3.24
C HIS A 43 7.29 5.86 -3.37
N ASP A 44 7.83 6.48 -2.33
CA ASP A 44 9.24 6.88 -2.30
C ASP A 44 10.11 5.69 -1.92
N THR A 45 10.47 4.90 -2.91
CA THR A 45 11.21 3.65 -2.70
C THR A 45 12.56 3.85 -2.00
N ALA A 46 13.25 4.95 -2.27
CA ALA A 46 14.52 5.26 -1.65
C ALA A 46 14.37 5.52 -0.14
N ALA A 47 13.30 6.20 0.27
CA ALA A 47 13.02 6.44 1.67
C ALA A 47 12.59 5.16 2.40
N TRP A 48 11.90 4.26 1.72
CA TRP A 48 11.43 3.01 2.31
C TRP A 48 12.50 1.93 2.40
N GLU A 49 13.48 1.93 1.50
CA GLU A 49 14.50 0.88 1.44
C GLU A 49 15.20 0.61 2.79
N PRO A 50 15.75 1.61 3.49
CA PRO A 50 16.40 1.35 4.78
C PRO A 50 15.42 0.88 5.86
N ARG A 51 14.15 1.24 5.73
CA ARG A 51 13.09 0.80 6.65
C ARG A 51 12.71 -0.65 6.40
N LEU A 52 12.53 -1.02 5.14
CA LEU A 52 12.25 -2.41 4.74
C LEU A 52 13.39 -3.35 5.14
N ALA A 53 14.63 -2.87 5.17
CA ALA A 53 15.78 -3.65 5.59
C ALA A 53 15.69 -4.14 7.04
N LYS A 54 14.89 -3.49 7.88
CA LYS A 54 14.64 -3.92 9.27
C LYS A 54 13.74 -5.15 9.35
N GLY A 55 13.04 -5.47 8.26
CA GLY A 55 12.09 -6.57 8.18
C GLY A 55 10.68 -6.19 8.60
N MET A 56 9.69 -6.87 8.03
CA MET A 56 8.27 -6.60 8.30
C MET A 56 7.89 -6.72 9.79
N PRO A 57 8.39 -7.69 10.56
CA PRO A 57 8.07 -7.75 11.99
C PRO A 57 8.44 -6.47 12.75
N ALA A 58 9.58 -5.86 12.44
CA ALA A 58 10.00 -4.61 13.07
C ALA A 58 9.09 -3.43 12.67
N LEU A 59 8.67 -3.40 11.41
CA LEU A 59 7.76 -2.36 10.91
C LEU A 59 6.37 -2.50 11.52
N LEU A 60 5.87 -3.72 11.69
CA LEU A 60 4.60 -3.97 12.39
C LEU A 60 4.67 -3.50 13.85
N THR A 61 5.75 -3.78 14.54
CA THR A 61 5.97 -3.30 15.90
C THR A 61 5.94 -1.77 15.94
N SER A 62 6.63 -1.12 15.01
CA SER A 62 6.68 0.35 14.95
C SER A 62 5.31 0.96 14.71
N VAL A 63 4.50 0.41 13.81
CA VAL A 63 3.17 0.96 13.55
C VAL A 63 2.23 0.74 14.73
N LYS A 64 2.31 -0.41 15.38
CA LYS A 64 1.41 -0.74 16.50
C LYS A 64 1.74 0.04 17.77
N GLN A 65 3.02 0.26 18.03
CA GLN A 65 3.49 0.95 19.25
C GLN A 65 3.72 2.44 19.04
N GLY A 66 3.79 2.89 17.79
CA GLY A 66 4.23 4.24 17.45
C GLY A 66 5.74 4.31 17.25
N PHE A 67 6.19 5.31 16.53
CA PHE A 67 7.60 5.52 16.23
C PHE A 67 7.85 7.00 15.95
N ASN A 68 8.69 7.64 16.80
CA ASN A 68 8.93 9.08 16.72
C ASN A 68 7.60 9.87 16.69
N ALA A 69 7.36 10.67 15.65
CA ALA A 69 6.12 11.43 15.51
C ALA A 69 4.90 10.59 15.07
N MET A 70 5.13 9.35 14.64
CA MET A 70 4.06 8.45 14.26
C MET A 70 3.31 7.94 15.50
N PRO A 71 2.01 8.21 15.63
CA PRO A 71 1.25 7.74 16.79
C PRO A 71 1.08 6.23 16.75
N PRO A 72 0.82 5.60 17.92
CA PRO A 72 0.46 4.18 17.97
C PRO A 72 -0.71 3.89 17.04
N THR A 73 -0.65 2.77 16.32
CA THR A 73 -1.61 2.31 15.30
C THR A 73 -1.60 3.10 13.98
N GLY A 74 -0.85 4.18 13.87
CA GLY A 74 -0.81 5.00 12.64
C GLY A 74 -2.20 5.50 12.22
N LEU A 75 -3.06 5.86 13.15
CA LEU A 75 -4.45 6.26 12.95
C LEU A 75 -5.35 5.12 12.41
N CYS A 76 -4.89 3.88 12.48
CA CYS A 76 -5.68 2.70 12.09
C CYS A 76 -5.83 1.74 13.28
N ALA A 77 -6.64 2.13 14.25
CA ALA A 77 -6.83 1.37 15.49
C ALA A 77 -7.50 0.00 15.27
N ASP A 78 -8.22 -0.17 14.17
CA ASP A 78 -8.94 -1.39 13.82
C ASP A 78 -8.25 -2.22 12.74
N CYS A 79 -7.00 -1.90 12.40
CA CYS A 79 -6.22 -2.68 11.44
C CYS A 79 -5.74 -4.00 12.06
N THR A 80 -5.82 -5.07 11.28
CA THR A 80 -5.15 -6.33 11.57
C THR A 80 -3.68 -6.29 11.15
N ASP A 81 -2.87 -7.24 11.57
CA ASP A 81 -1.48 -7.32 11.15
C ASP A 81 -1.36 -7.50 9.63
N GLU A 82 -2.27 -8.27 9.01
CA GLU A 82 -2.34 -8.42 7.57
C GLU A 82 -2.66 -7.11 6.87
N GLU A 83 -3.57 -6.32 7.42
CA GLU A 83 -3.92 -5.01 6.88
C GLU A 83 -2.76 -4.02 7.02
N TYR A 84 -2.08 -3.97 8.16
CA TYR A 84 -0.87 -3.16 8.32
C TYR A 84 0.22 -3.57 7.32
N THR A 85 0.43 -4.87 7.14
CA THR A 85 1.41 -5.39 6.18
C THR A 85 1.09 -4.93 4.76
N ALA A 86 -0.17 -5.06 4.34
CA ALA A 86 -0.62 -4.61 3.03
C ALA A 86 -0.46 -3.10 2.84
N LEU A 87 -0.73 -2.31 3.85
CA LEU A 87 -0.55 -0.86 3.84
C LEU A 87 0.93 -0.46 3.71
N ILE A 88 1.80 -1.09 4.48
CA ILE A 88 3.24 -0.84 4.42
C ILE A 88 3.78 -1.22 3.03
N GLU A 89 3.42 -2.40 2.53
CA GLU A 89 3.83 -2.85 1.20
C GLU A 89 3.34 -1.91 0.10
N PHE A 90 2.12 -1.44 0.18
CA PHE A 90 1.57 -0.47 -0.75
C PHE A 90 2.39 0.82 -0.76
N MET A 91 2.67 1.39 0.41
CA MET A 91 3.43 2.62 0.52
C MET A 91 4.89 2.48 0.08
N ALA A 92 5.47 1.29 0.27
CA ALA A 92 6.87 1.05 -0.05
C ALA A 92 7.12 0.70 -1.51
N LYS A 93 6.08 0.36 -2.27
CA LYS A 93 6.18 0.05 -3.70
C LYS A 93 6.32 1.31 -4.54
N PRO A 94 6.92 1.21 -5.73
CA PRO A 94 6.88 2.31 -6.71
C PRO A 94 5.43 2.68 -7.04
N ALA A 95 5.22 3.93 -7.44
CA ALA A 95 3.93 4.38 -7.93
C ALA A 95 3.46 3.48 -9.09
N PRO A 96 2.15 3.12 -9.16
CA PRO A 96 1.64 2.34 -10.28
C PRO A 96 1.92 3.05 -11.60
N ALA A 97 2.24 2.29 -12.64
CA ALA A 97 2.36 2.81 -13.99
C ALA A 97 1.00 3.35 -14.45
N GLN A 98 1.00 4.57 -14.94
CA GLN A 98 -0.19 5.21 -15.52
C GLN A 98 -0.25 4.97 -17.02
#